data_df59d3dd7c549f2ce538f98dd844f4a0
#
_entry.id   df59d3dd7c549f2ce538f98dd844f4a0
#
_cell.length_a   1.000
_cell.length_b   1.000
_cell.length_c   1.000
_cell.angle_alpha   90.00
_cell.angle_beta   90.00
_cell.angle_gamma   90.00
#
_symmetry.space_group_name_H-M   'P 1'
#
loop_
_entity.id
_entity.type
_entity.pdbx_description
1 polymer ?
#
loop_
_entity_poly.entity_id
_entity_poly.type
_entity_poly.pdbx_seq_one_letter_code
_entity_poly.pdbx_strand_id
1 'polypeptide(L)'
;MLMLGCADDRGNASGEGSSTATETAGDGDGDGDGATQTTGDGDGDGDGDGDPGDGDGDGDGDGDGDVDPEFAVGFDVRNVDPSPAQLGSVYLGGFGAPFVGGPATAIHDSLYARSMAVGIGDEGVIFTVVDAIGMGNQWTRAIRSQAANLTGLSEDRIIIATTHSHSGPDFQGLWGGVGDSYRTKVTVETVGSMLAAWETRQPAELSVSNSTAANKNRRDWPMTDDTVFVLQAHRKSDAGLLGTMMSFAAHPVIIGADNTELSRDYCGYAVDTLEASTGAPVVFFNGILGDVSPSVPEGMYADDFERAEAYGSYVAAQAQLMLADAVPVEPILVHDYAEWELPVDNALFNLAGQLGILDYDFIQNGLTSTVITQAAYVRLGTQAQIVAFPGESLTRCGLPIKDAMTAPYKAVLGNAGDALGYFVPSDEWMTGLNDDYEEGVSLGETVADTTRDEIIQMINEDPG
;
A
#
# COMPACT_ATOMS: atom_id res chain seq x y z
N MET A 1 22.52 -23.62 -2.56
CA MET A 1 22.04 -22.80 -1.46
C MET A 1 21.95 -21.41 -2.06
N LEU A 2 20.79 -21.09 -2.66
CA LEU A 2 20.57 -19.81 -3.30
C LEU A 2 20.40 -18.77 -2.20
N MET A 3 21.18 -17.69 -2.26
CA MET A 3 20.94 -16.50 -1.44
C MET A 3 19.79 -15.72 -2.05
N LEU A 4 18.64 -15.75 -1.40
CA LEU A 4 17.50 -14.87 -1.68
C LEU A 4 17.66 -13.62 -0.81
N GLY A 5 18.26 -12.59 -1.35
CA GLY A 5 18.38 -11.29 -0.66
C GLY A 5 18.75 -10.22 -1.67
N CYS A 6 18.13 -9.05 -1.59
CA CYS A 6 18.55 -7.90 -2.38
C CYS A 6 20.05 -7.65 -2.17
N ALA A 7 20.79 -7.48 -3.23
CA ALA A 7 22.19 -7.09 -3.17
C ALA A 7 22.30 -5.75 -2.43
N ASP A 8 23.12 -5.72 -1.38
CA ASP A 8 23.39 -4.53 -0.58
C ASP A 8 24.19 -3.54 -1.45
N ASP A 9 23.58 -2.44 -1.83
CA ASP A 9 24.17 -1.38 -2.67
C ASP A 9 25.10 -0.47 -1.83
N ARG A 10 25.91 -1.08 -0.93
CA ARG A 10 26.90 -0.37 -0.13
C ARG A 10 28.16 -0.13 -0.93
N GLY A 11 28.31 1.08 -1.43
CA GLY A 11 29.61 1.61 -1.80
C GLY A 11 30.55 1.58 -0.59
N ASN A 12 31.61 0.83 -0.72
CA ASN A 12 32.64 0.53 0.28
C ASN A 12 33.22 1.82 0.93
N ALA A 13 32.89 2.09 2.19
CA ALA A 13 33.59 3.07 3.02
C ALA A 13 33.91 2.43 4.38
N SER A 14 35.15 1.97 4.52
CA SER A 14 35.75 1.43 5.74
C SER A 14 35.98 2.55 6.78
N GLY A 15 35.50 2.36 8.00
CA GLY A 15 35.81 3.22 9.13
C GLY A 15 35.44 2.56 10.45
N GLU A 16 36.42 1.98 11.13
CA GLU A 16 36.29 1.40 12.47
C GLU A 16 36.08 2.49 13.54
N GLY A 17 35.19 2.25 14.52
CA GLY A 17 35.06 3.11 15.69
C GLY A 17 34.18 2.52 16.79
N SER A 18 34.81 1.86 17.75
CA SER A 18 34.29 1.37 19.04
C SER A 18 33.98 2.50 20.01
N SER A 19 32.82 2.48 20.73
CA SER A 19 32.78 2.85 22.17
C SER A 19 31.44 2.59 22.86
N THR A 20 31.48 1.74 23.82
CA THR A 20 30.98 1.68 25.23
C THR A 20 29.68 2.40 25.64
N ALA A 21 28.88 1.59 26.32
CA ALA A 21 27.64 1.87 27.03
C ALA A 21 27.79 2.75 28.28
N THR A 22 26.70 3.44 28.64
CA THR A 22 26.36 3.72 30.04
C THR A 22 24.85 3.75 30.26
N GLU A 23 24.40 2.95 31.25
CA GLU A 23 23.04 2.86 31.75
C GLU A 23 22.70 4.06 32.67
N THR A 24 21.44 4.48 32.69
CA THR A 24 20.79 5.01 33.90
C THR A 24 19.29 4.73 33.90
N ALA A 25 18.87 4.11 35.01
CA ALA A 25 17.49 3.79 35.34
C ALA A 25 16.76 4.98 35.99
N GLY A 26 15.44 5.02 35.91
CA GLY A 26 14.59 5.94 36.66
C GLY A 26 13.16 5.47 36.73
N ASP A 27 12.75 5.03 37.93
CA ASP A 27 11.41 4.58 38.32
C ASP A 27 10.43 5.74 38.45
N GLY A 28 9.13 5.47 38.27
CA GLY A 28 8.07 6.41 38.65
C GLY A 28 6.68 5.82 38.55
N ASP A 29 6.17 5.32 39.69
CA ASP A 29 4.82 4.83 39.92
C ASP A 29 3.78 5.96 39.93
N GLY A 30 2.53 5.63 39.59
CA GLY A 30 1.39 6.54 39.80
C GLY A 30 0.03 5.92 39.50
N ASP A 31 -0.60 5.38 40.55
CA ASP A 31 -2.00 4.86 40.59
C ASP A 31 -3.02 5.97 40.46
N GLY A 32 -4.21 5.63 39.98
CA GLY A 32 -5.38 6.51 40.08
C GLY A 32 -6.71 5.93 39.55
N ASP A 33 -7.45 5.29 40.44
CA ASP A 33 -8.84 4.81 40.30
C ASP A 33 -9.85 5.92 40.04
N GLY A 34 -11.00 5.59 39.42
CA GLY A 34 -12.18 6.43 39.45
C GLY A 34 -13.35 5.98 38.55
N ALA A 35 -14.15 5.05 39.04
CA ALA A 35 -15.44 4.70 38.44
C ALA A 35 -16.54 5.65 38.94
N THR A 36 -17.48 6.04 38.08
CA THR A 36 -18.86 6.39 38.50
C THR A 36 -19.86 6.08 37.38
N GLN A 37 -20.81 5.21 37.71
CA GLN A 37 -22.07 4.97 37.00
C GLN A 37 -23.09 6.05 37.41
N THR A 38 -23.92 6.48 36.47
CA THR A 38 -25.26 7.01 36.80
C THR A 38 -26.28 6.56 35.77
N THR A 39 -27.25 5.81 36.26
CA THR A 39 -28.52 5.43 35.64
C THR A 39 -29.50 6.60 35.74
N GLY A 40 -30.35 6.77 34.72
CA GLY A 40 -31.47 7.69 34.75
C GLY A 40 -32.57 7.24 33.79
N ASP A 41 -33.60 6.61 34.38
CA ASP A 41 -34.88 6.27 33.74
C ASP A 41 -35.73 7.52 33.61
N GLY A 42 -36.51 7.64 32.55
CA GLY A 42 -37.47 8.70 32.35
C GLY A 42 -38.55 8.29 31.34
N ASP A 43 -39.63 7.70 31.88
CA ASP A 43 -40.88 7.42 31.15
C ASP A 43 -41.62 8.73 30.90
N GLY A 44 -42.25 8.85 29.74
CA GLY A 44 -43.12 9.97 29.40
C GLY A 44 -44.12 9.59 28.32
N ASP A 45 -45.29 9.07 28.77
CA ASP A 45 -46.48 8.85 27.94
C ASP A 45 -47.10 10.19 27.57
N GLY A 46 -47.52 10.34 26.33
CA GLY A 46 -48.24 11.49 25.81
C GLY A 46 -49.17 11.13 24.66
N ASP A 47 -50.40 10.74 25.01
CA ASP A 47 -51.50 10.56 24.06
C ASP A 47 -51.95 11.89 23.50
N GLY A 48 -52.12 12.00 22.18
CA GLY A 48 -52.66 13.17 21.52
C GLY A 48 -53.45 12.79 20.27
N ASP A 49 -54.75 12.59 20.42
CA ASP A 49 -55.72 12.44 19.35
C ASP A 49 -55.88 13.75 18.57
N GLY A 50 -55.83 13.69 17.26
CA GLY A 50 -56.04 14.83 16.35
C GLY A 50 -56.51 14.37 14.98
N ASP A 51 -57.72 14.78 14.67
CA ASP A 51 -58.63 14.53 13.57
C ASP A 51 -58.04 14.68 12.17
N PRO A 52 -58.57 13.94 11.13
CA PRO A 52 -58.10 14.00 9.77
C PRO A 52 -58.68 15.20 9.01
N GLY A 53 -57.80 16.04 8.53
CA GLY A 53 -58.11 17.11 7.59
C GLY A 53 -57.84 16.63 6.15
N ASP A 54 -58.90 16.52 5.37
CA ASP A 54 -58.86 16.32 3.91
C ASP A 54 -58.18 17.54 3.25
N GLY A 55 -57.07 17.32 2.62
CA GLY A 55 -56.37 18.28 1.80
C GLY A 55 -55.91 17.63 0.51
N ASP A 56 -56.75 17.61 -0.50
CA ASP A 56 -56.36 17.29 -1.88
C ASP A 56 -55.37 18.34 -2.35
N GLY A 57 -54.09 17.97 -2.40
CA GLY A 57 -53.02 18.73 -2.98
C GLY A 57 -52.29 17.84 -3.96
N ASP A 58 -52.82 17.76 -5.20
CA ASP A 58 -52.05 17.24 -6.35
C ASP A 58 -50.83 18.13 -6.55
N GLY A 59 -49.75 17.75 -5.92
CA GLY A 59 -48.44 18.31 -6.15
C GLY A 59 -47.52 17.22 -6.71
N ASP A 60 -47.70 16.85 -7.97
CA ASP A 60 -46.73 16.10 -8.74
C ASP A 60 -45.47 16.98 -8.87
N GLY A 61 -44.71 17.00 -7.82
CA GLY A 61 -43.37 17.53 -7.77
C GLY A 61 -42.38 16.38 -7.82
N ASP A 62 -42.33 15.71 -8.99
CA ASP A 62 -41.17 14.87 -9.34
C ASP A 62 -39.97 15.79 -9.47
N GLY A 63 -39.52 16.26 -8.33
CA GLY A 63 -38.22 16.92 -8.17
C GLY A 63 -37.16 15.85 -7.99
N ASP A 64 -36.94 15.03 -9.00
CA ASP A 64 -35.63 14.41 -9.20
C ASP A 64 -34.70 15.58 -9.56
N GLY A 65 -34.30 16.31 -8.53
CA GLY A 65 -33.18 17.22 -8.66
C GLY A 65 -31.98 16.35 -8.99
N ASP A 66 -31.56 16.37 -10.25
CA ASP A 66 -30.25 15.86 -10.66
C ASP A 66 -29.24 16.51 -9.72
N VAL A 67 -28.89 15.79 -8.67
CA VAL A 67 -27.77 16.20 -7.81
C VAL A 67 -26.53 15.93 -8.66
N ASP A 68 -25.84 16.99 -9.04
CA ASP A 68 -24.59 16.87 -9.78
C ASP A 68 -23.69 15.84 -9.04
N PRO A 69 -23.09 14.90 -9.76
CA PRO A 69 -22.23 13.92 -9.14
C PRO A 69 -21.11 14.61 -8.37
N GLU A 70 -20.82 14.15 -7.17
CA GLU A 70 -19.75 14.68 -6.34
C GLU A 70 -18.95 13.54 -5.70
N PHE A 71 -17.65 13.74 -5.52
CA PHE A 71 -16.85 12.81 -4.75
C PHE A 71 -17.21 12.88 -3.27
N ALA A 72 -17.24 11.71 -2.64
CA ALA A 72 -17.20 11.55 -1.19
C ALA A 72 -15.91 10.82 -0.83
N VAL A 73 -15.09 11.40 0.05
CA VAL A 73 -13.78 10.86 0.40
C VAL A 73 -13.61 10.76 1.91
N GLY A 74 -13.02 9.66 2.35
CA GLY A 74 -12.67 9.43 3.76
C GLY A 74 -11.30 8.77 3.89
N PHE A 75 -10.67 8.99 5.04
CA PHE A 75 -9.37 8.42 5.39
C PHE A 75 -9.42 7.82 6.79
N ASP A 76 -8.66 6.75 7.01
CA ASP A 76 -8.41 6.22 8.35
C ASP A 76 -7.00 5.63 8.44
N VAL A 77 -6.42 5.71 9.64
CA VAL A 77 -5.06 5.24 9.94
C VAL A 77 -5.10 4.44 11.23
N ARG A 78 -4.63 3.19 11.18
CA ARG A 78 -4.60 2.30 12.34
C ARG A 78 -3.23 1.71 12.58
N ASN A 79 -2.80 1.75 13.83
CA ASN A 79 -1.55 1.13 14.25
C ASN A 79 -1.65 -0.39 14.20
N VAL A 80 -0.67 -1.02 13.54
CA VAL A 80 -0.54 -2.48 13.42
C VAL A 80 0.70 -3.03 14.12
N ASP A 81 1.36 -2.28 14.99
CA ASP A 81 2.54 -2.75 15.75
C ASP A 81 2.27 -4.08 16.42
N PRO A 82 3.19 -5.05 16.38
CA PRO A 82 3.10 -6.20 17.26
C PRO A 82 3.25 -5.78 18.73
N SER A 83 2.44 -6.36 19.61
CA SER A 83 2.67 -6.21 21.05
C SER A 83 4.01 -6.83 21.46
N PRO A 84 4.58 -6.49 22.62
CA PRO A 84 5.81 -7.12 23.10
C PRO A 84 5.73 -8.66 23.18
N ALA A 85 4.55 -9.21 23.43
CA ALA A 85 4.34 -10.67 23.45
C ALA A 85 4.33 -11.31 22.04
N GLN A 86 3.99 -10.53 21.00
CA GLN A 86 3.94 -10.98 19.61
C GLN A 86 5.27 -10.80 18.90
N LEU A 87 6.09 -9.81 19.30
CA LEU A 87 7.31 -9.41 18.61
C LEU A 87 8.26 -10.59 18.33
N GLY A 88 8.43 -11.49 19.28
CA GLY A 88 9.26 -12.70 19.13
C GLY A 88 8.76 -13.74 18.11
N SER A 89 7.62 -13.50 17.46
CA SER A 89 7.06 -14.33 16.39
C SER A 89 6.86 -13.55 15.08
N VAL A 90 7.48 -12.37 14.95
CA VAL A 90 7.41 -11.53 13.75
C VAL A 90 8.79 -11.49 13.11
N TYR A 91 8.91 -12.06 11.91
CA TYR A 91 10.16 -12.02 11.15
C TYR A 91 10.13 -10.84 10.18
N LEU A 92 11.31 -10.22 9.95
CA LEU A 92 11.49 -9.23 8.91
C LEU A 92 11.61 -9.93 7.55
N GLY A 93 11.01 -9.36 6.52
CA GLY A 93 11.12 -9.84 5.15
C GLY A 93 12.16 -9.10 4.32
N GLY A 94 12.52 -9.64 3.17
CA GLY A 94 13.24 -8.96 2.09
C GLY A 94 14.74 -9.25 2.00
N PHE A 95 15.43 -9.52 3.09
CA PHE A 95 16.87 -9.79 3.06
C PHE A 95 17.23 -11.23 3.45
N GLY A 96 18.31 -11.72 2.88
CA GLY A 96 18.88 -13.03 3.23
C GLY A 96 18.09 -14.22 2.69
N ALA A 97 18.57 -15.42 3.04
CA ALA A 97 17.91 -16.67 2.69
C ALA A 97 16.69 -16.92 3.61
N PRO A 98 15.66 -17.63 3.12
CA PRO A 98 14.53 -18.03 3.94
C PRO A 98 14.96 -18.70 5.25
N PHE A 99 14.32 -18.34 6.38
CA PHE A 99 14.54 -18.90 7.72
C PHE A 99 15.96 -18.74 8.29
N VAL A 100 16.78 -17.85 7.76
CA VAL A 100 18.15 -17.60 8.27
C VAL A 100 18.17 -16.50 9.33
N GLY A 101 17.26 -15.53 9.26
CA GLY A 101 17.11 -14.45 10.24
C GLY A 101 16.40 -14.91 11.52
N GLY A 102 16.55 -14.12 12.60
CA GLY A 102 15.74 -14.25 13.81
C GLY A 102 14.46 -13.40 13.72
N PRO A 103 13.57 -13.52 14.72
CA PRO A 103 12.45 -12.61 14.82
C PRO A 103 12.89 -11.19 15.13
N ALA A 104 12.01 -10.23 14.90
CA ALA A 104 12.21 -8.82 15.23
C ALA A 104 12.56 -8.63 16.70
N THR A 105 13.53 -7.75 16.98
CA THR A 105 14.02 -7.48 18.34
C THR A 105 13.38 -6.26 18.98
N ALA A 106 12.95 -5.28 18.15
CA ALA A 106 12.30 -4.04 18.56
C ALA A 106 11.42 -3.47 17.42
N ILE A 107 10.75 -2.38 17.73
CA ILE A 107 10.07 -1.52 16.77
C ILE A 107 10.79 -0.19 16.80
N HIS A 108 11.44 0.20 15.71
CA HIS A 108 12.09 1.49 15.57
C HIS A 108 11.07 2.61 15.34
N ASP A 109 10.17 2.40 14.37
CA ASP A 109 9.05 3.28 14.09
C ASP A 109 7.76 2.47 13.87
N SER A 110 6.63 3.05 14.31
CA SER A 110 5.35 2.34 14.31
C SER A 110 4.85 2.00 12.92
N LEU A 111 4.25 0.82 12.78
CA LEU A 111 3.65 0.29 11.56
C LEU A 111 2.16 0.58 11.50
N TYR A 112 1.63 0.81 10.31
CA TYR A 112 0.23 1.19 10.12
C TYR A 112 -0.44 0.44 8.97
N ALA A 113 -1.77 0.33 9.07
CA ALA A 113 -2.68 0.17 7.95
C ALA A 113 -3.34 1.53 7.69
N ARG A 114 -3.28 2.01 6.45
CA ARG A 114 -3.75 3.33 6.04
C ARG A 114 -4.70 3.19 4.87
N SER A 115 -5.88 3.76 4.96
CA SER A 115 -6.92 3.64 3.95
C SER A 115 -7.42 4.99 3.47
N MET A 116 -7.68 5.07 2.15
CA MET A 116 -8.44 6.13 1.49
C MET A 116 -9.62 5.49 0.78
N ALA A 117 -10.81 5.97 1.04
CA ALA A 117 -12.02 5.59 0.31
C ALA A 117 -12.49 6.76 -0.56
N VAL A 118 -12.76 6.48 -1.83
CA VAL A 118 -13.30 7.45 -2.81
C VAL A 118 -14.57 6.88 -3.40
N GLY A 119 -15.65 7.65 -3.41
CA GLY A 119 -16.91 7.22 -3.97
C GLY A 119 -17.71 8.35 -4.60
N ILE A 120 -18.70 7.96 -5.41
CA ILE A 120 -19.77 8.80 -5.95
C ILE A 120 -21.07 8.07 -5.68
N GLY A 121 -21.95 8.61 -4.84
CA GLY A 121 -23.11 7.91 -4.33
C GLY A 121 -22.72 6.65 -3.55
N ASP A 122 -23.33 5.51 -3.90
CA ASP A 122 -23.08 4.20 -3.27
C ASP A 122 -21.91 3.44 -3.92
N GLU A 123 -21.41 3.91 -5.06
CA GLU A 123 -20.28 3.31 -5.77
C GLU A 123 -18.96 3.91 -5.28
N GLY A 124 -17.89 3.12 -5.29
CA GLY A 124 -16.57 3.63 -4.92
C GLY A 124 -15.49 2.58 -4.93
N VAL A 125 -14.31 3.00 -4.50
CA VAL A 125 -13.11 2.16 -4.34
C VAL A 125 -12.44 2.48 -3.01
N ILE A 126 -11.80 1.48 -2.41
CA ILE A 126 -10.96 1.65 -1.22
C ILE A 126 -9.53 1.29 -1.59
N PHE A 127 -8.62 2.22 -1.36
CA PHE A 127 -7.18 2.04 -1.46
C PHE A 127 -6.61 1.87 -0.06
N THR A 128 -5.92 0.78 0.20
CA THR A 128 -5.32 0.51 1.51
C THR A 128 -3.89 0.05 1.33
N VAL A 129 -3.00 0.58 2.17
CA VAL A 129 -1.60 0.14 2.26
C VAL A 129 -1.30 -0.32 3.68
N VAL A 130 -0.52 -1.40 3.79
CA VAL A 130 -0.04 -1.96 5.07
C VAL A 130 1.49 -1.93 5.07
N ASP A 131 2.08 -1.49 6.18
CA ASP A 131 3.54 -1.47 6.33
C ASP A 131 4.07 -2.89 6.54
N ALA A 132 4.57 -3.49 5.46
CA ALA A 132 5.10 -4.84 5.40
C ALA A 132 5.94 -5.04 4.14
N ILE A 133 6.69 -6.15 4.06
CA ILE A 133 7.44 -6.52 2.84
C ILE A 133 6.49 -6.90 1.69
N GLY A 134 5.45 -7.63 1.98
CA GLY A 134 4.44 -8.13 1.05
C GLY A 134 3.40 -8.95 1.79
N MET A 135 2.25 -9.14 1.19
CA MET A 135 1.16 -9.94 1.75
C MET A 135 0.79 -11.07 0.79
N GLY A 136 0.70 -12.29 1.30
CA GLY A 136 0.26 -13.44 0.51
C GLY A 136 -1.18 -13.30 0.02
N ASN A 137 -1.47 -13.83 -1.17
CA ASN A 137 -2.77 -13.62 -1.80
C ASN A 137 -3.95 -14.27 -1.06
N GLN A 138 -3.74 -15.37 -0.33
CA GLN A 138 -4.77 -15.96 0.53
C GLN A 138 -5.22 -14.99 1.61
N TRP A 139 -4.26 -14.31 2.26
CA TRP A 139 -4.58 -13.36 3.30
C TRP A 139 -5.19 -12.06 2.75
N THR A 140 -4.65 -11.53 1.65
CA THR A 140 -5.20 -10.37 0.96
C THR A 140 -6.66 -10.58 0.58
N ARG A 141 -6.99 -11.74 -0.03
CA ARG A 141 -8.37 -12.10 -0.39
C ARG A 141 -9.28 -12.23 0.83
N ALA A 142 -8.79 -12.83 1.93
CA ALA A 142 -9.55 -12.95 3.16
C ALA A 142 -9.88 -11.58 3.80
N ILE A 143 -8.97 -10.62 3.75
CA ILE A 143 -9.18 -9.22 4.20
C ILE A 143 -10.20 -8.52 3.29
N ARG A 144 -10.04 -8.62 1.97
CA ARG A 144 -10.97 -8.03 0.99
C ARG A 144 -12.39 -8.54 1.19
N SER A 145 -12.56 -9.85 1.34
CA SER A 145 -13.88 -10.46 1.55
C SER A 145 -14.53 -9.97 2.86
N GLN A 146 -13.77 -9.83 3.93
CA GLN A 146 -14.30 -9.27 5.18
C GLN A 146 -14.68 -7.80 5.03
N ALA A 147 -13.86 -6.99 4.39
CA ALA A 147 -14.14 -5.58 4.17
C ALA A 147 -15.35 -5.40 3.22
N ALA A 148 -15.45 -6.19 2.15
CA ALA A 148 -16.58 -6.19 1.23
C ALA A 148 -17.92 -6.45 1.95
N ASN A 149 -17.94 -7.47 2.83
CA ASN A 149 -19.13 -7.79 3.62
C ASN A 149 -19.56 -6.66 4.58
N LEU A 150 -18.63 -5.82 5.04
CA LEU A 150 -18.91 -4.73 5.97
C LEU A 150 -19.25 -3.41 5.25
N THR A 151 -18.60 -3.13 4.14
CA THR A 151 -18.76 -1.89 3.39
C THR A 151 -19.90 -1.94 2.37
N GLY A 152 -20.30 -3.15 1.97
CA GLY A 152 -21.26 -3.36 0.87
C GLY A 152 -20.66 -3.24 -0.53
N LEU A 153 -19.37 -2.93 -0.64
CA LEU A 153 -18.65 -2.96 -1.92
C LEU A 153 -18.36 -4.39 -2.36
N SER A 154 -18.18 -4.60 -3.66
CA SER A 154 -17.62 -5.85 -4.17
C SER A 154 -16.12 -5.96 -3.88
N GLU A 155 -15.59 -7.18 -3.79
CA GLU A 155 -14.17 -7.42 -3.42
C GLU A 155 -13.18 -6.79 -4.41
N ASP A 156 -13.52 -6.72 -5.68
CA ASP A 156 -12.72 -6.11 -6.75
C ASP A 156 -12.49 -4.60 -6.55
N ARG A 157 -13.37 -3.91 -5.79
CA ARG A 157 -13.27 -2.47 -5.47
C ARG A 157 -12.42 -2.17 -4.26
N ILE A 158 -11.79 -3.18 -3.65
CA ILE A 158 -10.93 -3.06 -2.47
C ILE A 158 -9.50 -3.39 -2.88
N ILE A 159 -8.66 -2.38 -2.99
CA ILE A 159 -7.26 -2.48 -3.39
C ILE A 159 -6.40 -2.46 -2.14
N ILE A 160 -5.63 -3.53 -1.93
CA ILE A 160 -4.70 -3.67 -0.81
C ILE A 160 -3.28 -3.73 -1.38
N ALA A 161 -2.39 -2.93 -0.85
CA ALA A 161 -0.97 -2.94 -1.18
C ALA A 161 -0.11 -3.01 0.10
N THR A 162 1.18 -3.21 -0.08
CA THR A 162 2.18 -3.07 0.98
C THR A 162 3.20 -2.03 0.61
N THR A 163 3.81 -1.39 1.63
CA THR A 163 4.91 -0.43 1.40
C THR A 163 6.18 -1.10 0.88
N HIS A 164 6.28 -2.40 1.00
CA HIS A 164 7.44 -3.22 0.63
C HIS A 164 8.70 -2.92 1.46
N SER A 165 8.56 -2.43 2.69
CA SER A 165 9.71 -2.22 3.58
C SER A 165 10.43 -3.54 3.87
N HIS A 166 11.74 -3.59 3.58
CA HIS A 166 12.61 -4.72 3.92
C HIS A 166 12.96 -4.78 5.41
N SER A 167 12.50 -3.81 6.20
CA SER A 167 12.45 -3.83 7.66
C SER A 167 11.02 -4.05 8.17
N GLY A 168 10.07 -4.39 7.30
CA GLY A 168 8.68 -4.71 7.63
C GLY A 168 8.44 -6.18 7.93
N PRO A 169 7.27 -6.54 8.51
CA PRO A 169 6.89 -7.92 8.79
C PRO A 169 6.77 -8.77 7.52
N ASP A 170 7.16 -10.04 7.63
CA ASP A 170 6.99 -11.04 6.58
C ASP A 170 5.56 -11.62 6.60
N PHE A 171 4.65 -11.05 5.81
CA PHE A 171 3.30 -11.58 5.65
C PHE A 171 3.15 -12.58 4.49
N GLN A 172 4.26 -12.90 3.81
CA GLN A 172 4.30 -13.90 2.74
C GLN A 172 4.72 -15.30 3.25
N GLY A 173 5.41 -15.37 4.42
CA GLY A 173 5.92 -16.58 5.01
C GLY A 173 7.32 -17.01 4.53
N LEU A 174 7.93 -16.24 3.62
CA LEU A 174 9.19 -16.62 2.96
C LEU A 174 10.40 -16.55 3.91
N TRP A 175 10.42 -15.59 4.84
CA TRP A 175 11.52 -15.37 5.79
C TRP A 175 11.27 -15.91 7.20
N GLY A 176 10.10 -16.46 7.46
CA GLY A 176 9.72 -17.05 8.75
C GLY A 176 8.31 -16.71 9.18
N GLY A 177 7.69 -15.76 8.50
CA GLY A 177 6.30 -15.40 8.68
C GLY A 177 6.02 -14.64 9.97
N VAL A 178 4.76 -14.64 10.36
CA VAL A 178 4.27 -14.00 11.59
C VAL A 178 3.35 -14.94 12.35
N GLY A 179 3.31 -14.80 13.68
CA GLY A 179 2.42 -15.59 14.52
C GLY A 179 0.93 -15.25 14.33
N ASP A 180 0.04 -16.24 14.50
CA ASP A 180 -1.41 -16.13 14.25
C ASP A 180 -2.07 -14.99 15.01
N SER A 181 -1.64 -14.71 16.25
CA SER A 181 -2.21 -13.62 17.05
C SER A 181 -1.90 -12.23 16.48
N TYR A 182 -0.71 -12.06 15.86
CA TYR A 182 -0.35 -10.84 15.19
C TYR A 182 -1.06 -10.74 13.83
N ARG A 183 -1.12 -11.83 13.07
CA ARG A 183 -1.92 -11.92 11.84
C ARG A 183 -3.38 -11.50 12.07
N THR A 184 -3.99 -11.99 13.16
CA THR A 184 -5.36 -11.62 13.55
C THR A 184 -5.47 -10.11 13.83
N LYS A 185 -4.52 -9.54 14.59
CA LYS A 185 -4.51 -8.10 14.87
C LYS A 185 -4.45 -7.30 13.58
N VAL A 186 -3.50 -7.59 12.70
CA VAL A 186 -3.32 -6.89 11.41
C VAL A 186 -4.59 -6.98 10.57
N THR A 187 -5.23 -8.17 10.50
CA THR A 187 -6.52 -8.33 9.79
C THR A 187 -7.59 -7.40 10.34
N VAL A 188 -7.79 -7.39 11.67
CA VAL A 188 -8.83 -6.57 12.33
C VAL A 188 -8.58 -5.08 12.11
N GLU A 189 -7.33 -4.63 12.27
CA GLU A 189 -7.01 -3.22 12.12
C GLU A 189 -7.09 -2.77 10.63
N THR A 190 -6.65 -3.62 9.69
CA THR A 190 -6.73 -3.31 8.26
C THR A 190 -8.19 -3.23 7.79
N VAL A 191 -9.02 -4.24 8.11
CA VAL A 191 -10.45 -4.22 7.80
C VAL A 191 -11.14 -3.03 8.47
N GLY A 192 -10.78 -2.76 9.73
CA GLY A 192 -11.30 -1.62 10.48
C GLY A 192 -10.93 -0.27 9.87
N SER A 193 -9.71 -0.12 9.33
CA SER A 193 -9.29 1.08 8.60
C SER A 193 -10.10 1.27 7.31
N MET A 194 -10.30 0.21 6.54
CA MET A 194 -11.12 0.24 5.32
C MET A 194 -12.56 0.67 5.62
N LEU A 195 -13.18 0.05 6.63
CA LEU A 195 -14.55 0.35 7.04
C LEU A 195 -14.67 1.81 7.50
N ALA A 196 -13.77 2.27 8.38
CA ALA A 196 -13.81 3.63 8.87
C ALA A 196 -13.60 4.67 7.76
N ALA A 197 -12.65 4.43 6.84
CA ALA A 197 -12.47 5.30 5.68
C ALA A 197 -13.73 5.35 4.80
N TRP A 198 -14.41 4.21 4.60
CA TRP A 198 -15.64 4.13 3.83
C TRP A 198 -16.82 4.83 4.51
N GLU A 199 -17.03 4.62 5.80
CA GLU A 199 -18.16 5.18 6.57
C GLU A 199 -18.01 6.69 6.85
N THR A 200 -16.78 7.18 6.98
CA THR A 200 -16.49 8.59 7.25
C THR A 200 -16.35 9.47 6.02
N ARG A 201 -16.64 8.93 4.84
CA ARG A 201 -16.63 9.72 3.59
C ARG A 201 -17.53 10.94 3.70
N GLN A 202 -17.03 12.04 3.20
CA GLN A 202 -17.78 13.30 3.16
C GLN A 202 -17.55 13.99 1.81
N PRO A 203 -18.45 14.89 1.38
CA PRO A 203 -18.32 15.62 0.14
C PRO A 203 -16.95 16.29 0.01
N ALA A 204 -16.27 16.00 -1.09
CA ALA A 204 -14.89 16.43 -1.31
C ALA A 204 -14.64 16.84 -2.76
N GLU A 205 -13.64 17.69 -2.93
CA GLU A 205 -13.01 18.01 -4.20
C GLU A 205 -11.66 17.28 -4.26
N LEU A 206 -11.42 16.56 -5.34
CA LEU A 206 -10.13 15.95 -5.60
C LEU A 206 -9.28 16.86 -6.47
N SER A 207 -7.99 16.88 -6.20
CA SER A 207 -7.00 17.50 -7.07
C SER A 207 -5.76 16.61 -7.20
N VAL A 208 -5.11 16.64 -8.36
CA VAL A 208 -3.98 15.77 -8.69
C VAL A 208 -2.79 16.57 -9.19
N SER A 209 -1.60 16.15 -8.83
CA SER A 209 -0.33 16.72 -9.30
C SER A 209 0.76 15.64 -9.41
N ASN A 210 1.81 15.98 -10.15
CA ASN A 210 3.04 15.19 -10.24
C ASN A 210 4.25 16.07 -9.99
N SER A 211 5.26 15.52 -9.35
CA SER A 211 6.63 16.02 -9.35
C SER A 211 7.59 14.88 -9.68
N THR A 212 8.89 15.07 -9.49
CA THR A 212 9.89 14.02 -9.66
C THR A 212 10.82 13.99 -8.46
N ALA A 213 11.23 12.77 -8.07
CA ALA A 213 12.28 12.55 -7.08
C ALA A 213 13.34 11.60 -7.64
N ALA A 214 14.60 11.81 -7.24
CA ALA A 214 15.70 11.02 -7.75
C ALA A 214 15.63 9.57 -7.23
N ASN A 215 15.72 8.63 -8.14
CA ASN A 215 15.93 7.21 -7.91
C ASN A 215 16.92 6.66 -8.96
N LYS A 216 17.26 5.39 -8.91
CA LYS A 216 18.19 4.79 -9.88
C LYS A 216 17.75 3.38 -10.26
N ASN A 217 18.04 2.97 -11.50
CA ASN A 217 17.83 1.61 -11.96
C ASN A 217 18.98 0.71 -11.50
N ARG A 218 18.68 -0.50 -10.98
CA ARG A 218 19.69 -1.48 -10.51
C ARG A 218 20.29 -2.31 -11.63
N ARG A 219 19.59 -2.42 -12.75
CA ARG A 219 20.03 -3.19 -13.94
C ARG A 219 20.78 -2.31 -14.94
N ASP A 220 21.22 -1.10 -14.53
CA ASP A 220 21.88 -0.12 -15.38
C ASP A 220 21.08 0.29 -16.64
N TRP A 221 19.75 0.09 -16.64
CA TRP A 221 18.90 0.63 -17.69
C TRP A 221 18.81 2.14 -17.58
N PRO A 222 18.75 2.87 -18.71
CA PRO A 222 18.76 4.34 -18.70
C PRO A 222 17.43 4.97 -18.28
N MET A 223 16.48 4.18 -17.80
CA MET A 223 15.13 4.59 -17.46
C MET A 223 14.76 4.18 -16.03
N THR A 224 14.00 5.02 -15.37
CA THR A 224 13.29 4.74 -14.11
C THR A 224 11.93 5.40 -14.15
N ASP A 225 11.04 5.06 -13.22
CA ASP A 225 9.87 5.87 -12.91
C ASP A 225 10.21 6.80 -11.74
N ASP A 226 10.59 8.03 -12.04
CA ASP A 226 10.95 9.05 -11.06
C ASP A 226 9.74 9.91 -10.63
N THR A 227 8.54 9.57 -11.09
CA THR A 227 7.31 10.32 -10.84
C THR A 227 6.89 10.19 -9.37
N VAL A 228 6.71 11.32 -8.71
CA VAL A 228 5.95 11.43 -7.45
C VAL A 228 4.52 11.84 -7.81
N PHE A 229 3.60 10.89 -7.76
CA PHE A 229 2.17 11.12 -7.99
C PHE A 229 1.50 11.53 -6.68
N VAL A 230 0.64 12.55 -6.71
CA VAL A 230 -0.07 13.06 -5.54
C VAL A 230 -1.52 13.34 -5.88
N LEU A 231 -2.45 12.74 -5.12
CA LEU A 231 -3.89 12.99 -5.18
C LEU A 231 -4.34 13.53 -3.82
N GLN A 232 -4.85 14.77 -3.78
CA GLN A 232 -5.37 15.41 -2.58
C GLN A 232 -6.89 15.39 -2.56
N ALA A 233 -7.47 15.25 -1.36
CA ALA A 233 -8.89 15.40 -1.14
C ALA A 233 -9.13 16.57 -0.20
N HIS A 234 -9.90 17.56 -0.65
CA HIS A 234 -10.30 18.72 0.13
C HIS A 234 -11.79 18.66 0.44
N ARG A 235 -12.14 18.94 1.70
CA ARG A 235 -13.54 18.99 2.14
C ARG A 235 -14.27 20.11 1.40
N LYS A 236 -15.40 19.81 0.75
CA LYS A 236 -16.14 20.78 -0.07
C LYS A 236 -16.70 21.94 0.75
N SER A 237 -17.00 21.73 2.04
CA SER A 237 -17.63 22.76 2.90
C SER A 237 -16.72 23.92 3.31
N ASP A 238 -15.40 23.67 3.46
CA ASP A 238 -14.43 24.65 3.99
C ASP A 238 -13.06 24.60 3.32
N ALA A 239 -12.92 23.76 2.28
CA ALA A 239 -11.66 23.48 1.57
C ALA A 239 -10.53 22.93 2.47
N GLY A 240 -10.84 22.43 3.67
CA GLY A 240 -9.87 21.79 4.54
C GLY A 240 -9.36 20.47 3.93
N LEU A 241 -8.05 20.24 3.98
CA LEU A 241 -7.46 18.99 3.50
C LEU A 241 -7.95 17.81 4.35
N LEU A 242 -8.53 16.79 3.70
CA LEU A 242 -8.96 15.54 4.32
C LEU A 242 -7.83 14.53 4.40
N GLY A 243 -6.99 14.50 3.38
CA GLY A 243 -5.86 13.61 3.27
C GLY A 243 -5.25 13.60 1.88
N THR A 244 -4.18 12.84 1.73
CA THR A 244 -3.40 12.74 0.50
C THR A 244 -3.08 11.28 0.19
N MET A 245 -3.27 10.86 -1.05
CA MET A 245 -2.67 9.64 -1.59
C MET A 245 -1.42 10.03 -2.35
N MET A 246 -0.32 9.31 -2.12
CA MET A 246 0.97 9.54 -2.76
C MET A 246 1.51 8.22 -3.30
N SER A 247 2.14 8.25 -4.48
CA SER A 247 2.88 7.11 -5.01
C SER A 247 4.25 7.53 -5.53
N PHE A 248 5.26 6.70 -5.25
CA PHE A 248 6.62 6.90 -5.75
C PHE A 248 7.35 5.55 -5.85
N ALA A 249 8.21 5.39 -6.85
CA ALA A 249 8.90 4.14 -7.13
C ALA A 249 10.34 4.15 -6.60
N ALA A 250 10.58 3.41 -5.52
CA ALA A 250 11.92 2.97 -5.08
C ALA A 250 11.80 1.83 -4.07
N HIS A 251 12.72 0.87 -4.10
CA HIS A 251 12.78 -0.21 -3.12
C HIS A 251 13.07 0.34 -1.72
N PRO A 252 12.28 0.01 -0.69
CA PRO A 252 12.54 0.45 0.69
C PRO A 252 13.59 -0.47 1.35
N VAL A 253 14.85 -0.27 0.98
CA VAL A 253 16.02 -1.09 1.35
C VAL A 253 17.16 -0.26 1.96
N ILE A 254 16.89 1.00 2.30
CA ILE A 254 17.94 1.90 2.85
C ILE A 254 18.41 1.39 4.20
N ILE A 255 17.49 0.88 5.00
CA ILE A 255 17.81 0.17 6.24
C ILE A 255 18.21 -1.25 5.84
N GLY A 256 19.51 -1.51 5.87
CA GLY A 256 20.12 -2.71 5.29
C GLY A 256 19.86 -4.01 6.04
N ALA A 257 20.46 -5.09 5.54
CA ALA A 257 20.22 -6.48 5.95
C ALA A 257 20.63 -6.81 7.41
N ASP A 258 21.49 -5.99 8.04
CA ASP A 258 21.92 -6.21 9.42
C ASP A 258 20.89 -5.71 10.46
N ASN A 259 19.84 -5.03 9.99
CA ASN A 259 18.77 -4.53 10.84
C ASN A 259 17.91 -5.67 11.40
N THR A 260 17.51 -5.55 12.67
CA THR A 260 16.61 -6.47 13.35
C THR A 260 15.38 -5.78 13.95
N GLU A 261 15.21 -4.49 13.70
CA GLU A 261 14.09 -3.69 14.19
C GLU A 261 13.06 -3.46 13.10
N LEU A 262 11.78 -3.50 13.45
CA LEU A 262 10.71 -3.17 12.52
C LEU A 262 10.72 -1.68 12.20
N SER A 263 10.63 -1.35 10.91
CA SER A 263 10.59 0.01 10.41
C SER A 263 9.87 0.08 9.06
N ARG A 264 9.31 1.25 8.76
CA ARG A 264 8.70 1.56 7.45
C ARG A 264 9.72 2.01 6.41
N ASP A 265 11.03 2.06 6.74
CA ASP A 265 12.08 2.61 5.88
C ASP A 265 11.72 4.03 5.40
N TYR A 266 12.28 4.51 4.29
CA TYR A 266 12.03 5.86 3.76
C TYR A 266 10.54 6.17 3.52
N CYS A 267 9.72 5.16 3.24
CA CYS A 267 8.28 5.33 3.03
C CYS A 267 7.60 5.94 4.26
N GLY A 268 7.95 5.44 5.45
CA GLY A 268 7.45 5.98 6.72
C GLY A 268 7.85 7.42 6.93
N TYR A 269 9.11 7.76 6.71
CA TYR A 269 9.59 9.14 6.85
C TYR A 269 9.00 10.09 5.82
N ALA A 270 8.71 9.61 4.58
CA ALA A 270 8.01 10.40 3.59
C ALA A 270 6.59 10.74 4.03
N VAL A 271 5.87 9.74 4.56
CA VAL A 271 4.52 9.91 5.12
C VAL A 271 4.55 10.90 6.29
N ASP A 272 5.40 10.67 7.29
CA ASP A 272 5.45 11.50 8.51
C ASP A 272 5.81 12.96 8.21
N THR A 273 6.74 13.17 7.27
CA THR A 273 7.14 14.52 6.82
C THR A 273 5.98 15.25 6.13
N LEU A 274 5.25 14.57 5.24
CA LEU A 274 4.13 15.16 4.54
C LEU A 274 2.94 15.40 5.47
N GLU A 275 2.62 14.47 6.38
CA GLU A 275 1.61 14.63 7.44
C GLU A 275 1.93 15.82 8.36
N ALA A 276 3.19 15.93 8.80
CA ALA A 276 3.62 17.04 9.66
C ALA A 276 3.46 18.41 8.97
N SER A 277 3.66 18.48 7.66
CA SER A 277 3.55 19.73 6.90
C SER A 277 2.12 20.10 6.53
N THR A 278 1.25 19.11 6.30
CA THR A 278 -0.13 19.31 5.81
C THR A 278 -1.17 19.24 6.92
N GLY A 279 -0.86 18.56 8.03
CA GLY A 279 -1.78 18.31 9.13
C GLY A 279 -2.88 17.30 8.82
N ALA A 280 -2.73 16.50 7.76
CA ALA A 280 -3.73 15.55 7.29
C ALA A 280 -3.09 14.18 6.96
N PRO A 281 -3.83 13.06 7.04
CA PRO A 281 -3.30 11.72 6.80
C PRO A 281 -2.78 11.54 5.37
N VAL A 282 -1.72 10.74 5.24
CA VAL A 282 -1.11 10.36 3.96
C VAL A 282 -1.16 8.85 3.80
N VAL A 283 -1.58 8.39 2.62
CA VAL A 283 -1.55 6.98 2.19
C VAL A 283 -0.49 6.86 1.10
N PHE A 284 0.63 6.19 1.40
CA PHE A 284 1.77 6.04 0.48
C PHE A 284 1.74 4.67 -0.20
N PHE A 285 1.82 4.66 -1.53
CA PHE A 285 1.97 3.45 -2.32
C PHE A 285 3.32 3.43 -3.03
N ASN A 286 3.98 2.28 -3.03
CA ASN A 286 5.14 2.11 -3.88
C ASN A 286 4.70 2.00 -5.35
N GLY A 287 5.58 2.42 -6.27
CA GLY A 287 5.30 2.44 -7.71
C GLY A 287 5.90 1.26 -8.47
N ILE A 288 6.44 1.53 -9.67
CA ILE A 288 7.18 0.57 -10.49
C ILE A 288 8.57 0.38 -9.86
N LEU A 289 8.67 -0.52 -8.86
CA LEU A 289 9.82 -0.58 -7.95
C LEU A 289 10.83 -1.70 -8.26
N GLY A 290 10.46 -2.68 -9.09
CA GLY A 290 11.17 -3.96 -9.19
C GLY A 290 12.69 -3.84 -9.39
N ASP A 291 13.15 -2.95 -10.26
CA ASP A 291 14.55 -2.68 -10.54
C ASP A 291 15.01 -1.28 -10.12
N VAL A 292 14.24 -0.60 -9.24
CA VAL A 292 14.48 0.79 -8.86
C VAL A 292 14.92 0.90 -7.40
N SER A 293 16.09 1.49 -7.18
CA SER A 293 16.68 1.77 -5.86
C SER A 293 16.60 3.25 -5.48
N PRO A 294 16.61 3.56 -4.17
CA PRO A 294 16.72 4.93 -3.68
C PRO A 294 17.99 5.63 -4.14
N SER A 295 17.90 6.93 -4.47
CA SER A 295 19.06 7.82 -4.62
C SER A 295 19.14 8.74 -3.41
N VAL A 296 19.69 8.22 -2.31
CA VAL A 296 19.82 8.97 -1.05
C VAL A 296 20.65 10.24 -1.28
N PRO A 297 20.20 11.43 -0.84
CA PRO A 297 20.98 12.66 -0.92
C PRO A 297 22.38 12.50 -0.34
N GLU A 298 23.37 13.19 -0.92
CA GLU A 298 24.73 13.18 -0.36
C GLU A 298 24.74 13.81 1.04
N GLY A 299 25.43 13.16 1.99
CA GLY A 299 25.49 13.61 3.37
C GLY A 299 26.34 12.70 4.25
N MET A 300 26.55 13.12 5.49
CA MET A 300 27.07 12.26 6.56
C MET A 300 25.89 11.87 7.45
N TYR A 301 25.68 10.59 7.61
CA TYR A 301 24.60 10.01 8.40
C TYR A 301 25.19 9.15 9.51
N ALA A 302 24.58 9.16 10.70
CA ALA A 302 25.05 8.36 11.82
C ALA A 302 24.77 6.86 11.59
N ASP A 303 23.65 6.57 10.94
CA ASP A 303 23.20 5.21 10.64
C ASP A 303 22.27 5.16 9.40
N ASP A 304 21.75 3.99 9.10
CA ASP A 304 20.86 3.78 7.97
C ASP A 304 19.44 4.34 8.21
N PHE A 305 19.02 4.53 9.47
CA PHE A 305 17.74 5.19 9.77
C PHE A 305 17.80 6.69 9.44
N GLU A 306 18.88 7.39 9.78
CA GLU A 306 19.08 8.78 9.34
C GLU A 306 19.13 8.90 7.80
N ARG A 307 19.69 7.91 7.11
CA ARG A 307 19.71 7.86 5.64
C ARG A 307 18.30 7.69 5.08
N ALA A 308 17.51 6.81 5.69
CA ALA A 308 16.10 6.59 5.29
C ALA A 308 15.25 7.84 5.57
N GLU A 309 15.46 8.52 6.71
CA GLU A 309 14.80 9.78 7.04
C GLU A 309 15.14 10.88 6.03
N ALA A 310 16.41 11.03 5.68
CA ALA A 310 16.85 12.03 4.70
C ALA A 310 16.22 11.81 3.32
N TYR A 311 16.14 10.55 2.87
CA TYR A 311 15.53 10.24 1.58
C TYR A 311 14.00 10.38 1.62
N GLY A 312 13.33 9.89 2.66
CA GLY A 312 11.89 10.04 2.82
C GLY A 312 11.47 11.52 2.89
N SER A 313 12.21 12.32 3.66
CA SER A 313 11.99 13.78 3.73
C SER A 313 12.23 14.47 2.39
N TYR A 314 13.24 14.03 1.62
CA TYR A 314 13.47 14.53 0.27
C TYR A 314 12.28 14.21 -0.67
N VAL A 315 11.78 12.97 -0.67
CA VAL A 315 10.63 12.56 -1.50
C VAL A 315 9.37 13.35 -1.10
N ALA A 316 9.12 13.51 0.20
CA ALA A 316 8.01 14.35 0.70
C ALA A 316 8.14 15.81 0.26
N ALA A 317 9.34 16.38 0.28
CA ALA A 317 9.57 17.74 -0.19
C ALA A 317 9.26 17.90 -1.68
N GLN A 318 9.57 16.88 -2.51
CA GLN A 318 9.19 16.91 -3.93
C GLN A 318 7.66 16.87 -4.09
N ALA A 319 6.94 16.05 -3.30
CA ALA A 319 5.48 16.06 -3.29
C ALA A 319 4.92 17.45 -2.93
N GLN A 320 5.46 18.10 -1.91
CA GLN A 320 5.02 19.42 -1.44
C GLN A 320 5.13 20.52 -2.48
N LEU A 321 6.14 20.47 -3.36
CA LEU A 321 6.37 21.49 -4.38
C LEU A 321 5.17 21.71 -5.31
N MET A 322 4.35 20.68 -5.53
CA MET A 322 3.27 20.70 -6.52
C MET A 322 1.86 20.70 -5.88
N LEU A 323 1.76 20.72 -4.55
CA LEU A 323 0.44 20.70 -3.89
C LEU A 323 -0.41 21.92 -4.22
N ALA A 324 0.21 23.09 -4.34
CA ALA A 324 -0.48 24.35 -4.66
C ALA A 324 -0.88 24.47 -6.14
N ASP A 325 -0.22 23.72 -7.02
CA ASP A 325 -0.45 23.74 -8.47
C ASP A 325 -1.26 22.50 -8.92
N ALA A 326 -1.86 21.76 -7.98
CA ALA A 326 -2.66 20.58 -8.27
C ALA A 326 -3.89 20.92 -9.12
N VAL A 327 -4.17 20.08 -10.12
CA VAL A 327 -5.29 20.26 -11.05
C VAL A 327 -6.55 19.63 -10.47
N PRO A 328 -7.71 20.33 -10.47
CA PRO A 328 -8.97 19.75 -10.05
C PRO A 328 -9.35 18.52 -10.89
N VAL A 329 -9.91 17.52 -10.22
CA VAL A 329 -10.39 16.27 -10.83
C VAL A 329 -11.90 16.33 -10.96
N GLU A 330 -12.42 16.06 -12.16
CA GLU A 330 -13.87 15.96 -12.41
C GLU A 330 -14.46 14.79 -11.62
N PRO A 331 -15.70 14.91 -11.07
CA PRO A 331 -16.31 13.86 -10.27
C PRO A 331 -16.84 12.72 -11.15
N ILE A 332 -15.93 12.02 -11.79
CA ILE A 332 -16.14 10.80 -12.57
C ILE A 332 -15.27 9.72 -11.95
N LEU A 333 -15.85 8.57 -11.62
CA LEU A 333 -15.15 7.40 -11.13
C LEU A 333 -15.46 6.22 -12.04
N VAL A 334 -14.42 5.69 -12.69
CA VAL A 334 -14.48 4.45 -13.45
C VAL A 334 -13.61 3.43 -12.75
N HIS A 335 -14.09 2.22 -12.66
CA HIS A 335 -13.37 1.09 -12.09
C HIS A 335 -13.50 -0.10 -13.01
N ASP A 336 -12.39 -0.82 -13.21
CA ASP A 336 -12.34 -2.10 -13.89
C ASP A 336 -11.40 -3.06 -13.15
N TYR A 337 -11.56 -4.35 -13.40
CA TYR A 337 -10.88 -5.41 -12.70
C TYR A 337 -10.72 -6.64 -13.59
N ALA A 338 -9.55 -7.23 -13.58
CA ALA A 338 -9.28 -8.46 -14.30
C ALA A 338 -8.53 -9.47 -13.43
N GLU A 339 -8.83 -10.76 -13.65
CA GLU A 339 -8.09 -11.90 -13.09
C GLU A 339 -7.57 -12.77 -14.23
N TRP A 340 -6.36 -13.29 -14.05
CA TRP A 340 -5.75 -14.25 -14.99
C TRP A 340 -4.88 -15.27 -14.24
N GLU A 341 -4.60 -16.37 -14.90
CA GLU A 341 -3.78 -17.43 -14.38
C GLU A 341 -2.33 -17.29 -14.86
N LEU A 342 -1.38 -17.37 -13.94
CA LEU A 342 0.06 -17.36 -14.23
C LEU A 342 0.69 -18.71 -13.89
N PRO A 343 1.68 -19.17 -14.67
CA PRO A 343 2.47 -20.34 -14.30
C PRO A 343 3.39 -20.03 -13.11
N VAL A 344 3.67 -21.06 -12.30
CA VAL A 344 4.69 -21.03 -11.25
C VAL A 344 5.82 -21.97 -11.69
N ASP A 345 6.69 -21.45 -12.56
CA ASP A 345 7.83 -22.21 -13.12
C ASP A 345 9.05 -22.20 -12.18
N ASN A 346 9.10 -21.28 -11.21
CA ASN A 346 10.13 -21.24 -10.18
C ASN A 346 10.01 -22.46 -9.26
N ALA A 347 10.99 -23.35 -9.36
CA ALA A 347 10.99 -24.61 -8.61
C ALA A 347 11.00 -24.42 -7.09
N LEU A 348 11.63 -23.32 -6.60
CA LEU A 348 11.69 -23.00 -5.18
C LEU A 348 10.31 -22.55 -4.67
N PHE A 349 9.65 -21.66 -5.39
CA PHE A 349 8.30 -21.19 -5.03
C PHE A 349 7.28 -22.32 -5.13
N ASN A 350 7.38 -23.14 -6.18
CA ASN A 350 6.52 -24.31 -6.33
C ASN A 350 6.68 -25.28 -5.13
N LEU A 351 7.92 -25.60 -4.72
CA LEU A 351 8.17 -26.44 -3.56
C LEU A 351 7.69 -25.78 -2.25
N ALA A 352 7.96 -24.50 -2.05
CA ALA A 352 7.54 -23.77 -0.84
C ALA A 352 6.01 -23.68 -0.74
N GLY A 353 5.31 -23.50 -1.85
CA GLY A 353 3.85 -23.58 -1.90
C GLY A 353 3.32 -24.97 -1.56
N GLN A 354 3.91 -26.05 -2.12
CA GLN A 354 3.55 -27.43 -1.80
C GLN A 354 3.75 -27.77 -0.31
N LEU A 355 4.73 -27.15 0.35
CA LEU A 355 5.00 -27.34 1.77
C LEU A 355 4.14 -26.45 2.68
N GLY A 356 3.30 -25.56 2.10
CA GLY A 356 2.49 -24.61 2.86
C GLY A 356 3.33 -23.56 3.60
N ILE A 357 4.52 -23.25 3.09
CA ILE A 357 5.42 -22.22 3.64
C ILE A 357 4.93 -20.83 3.20
N LEU A 358 4.58 -20.70 1.92
CA LEU A 358 4.09 -19.45 1.34
C LEU A 358 2.58 -19.32 1.56
N ASP A 359 2.15 -18.12 1.88
CA ASP A 359 0.74 -17.76 2.00
C ASP A 359 0.12 -17.46 0.62
N TYR A 360 0.39 -18.33 -0.36
CA TYR A 360 -0.13 -18.23 -1.73
C TYR A 360 -1.04 -19.39 -2.07
N ASP A 361 -2.12 -19.08 -2.79
CA ASP A 361 -3.09 -20.06 -3.28
C ASP A 361 -2.61 -20.67 -4.61
N PHE A 362 -1.55 -21.48 -4.55
CA PHE A 362 -1.03 -22.16 -5.73
C PHE A 362 -1.88 -23.37 -6.09
N ILE A 363 -2.43 -23.36 -7.29
CA ILE A 363 -3.20 -24.46 -7.86
C ILE A 363 -2.23 -25.56 -8.34
N GLN A 364 -2.22 -26.69 -7.66
CA GLN A 364 -1.31 -27.80 -7.95
C GLN A 364 -1.79 -28.64 -9.12
N ASN A 365 -0.96 -28.78 -10.17
CA ASN A 365 -1.22 -29.61 -11.36
C ASN A 365 -0.12 -30.67 -11.51
N GLY A 366 -0.05 -31.63 -10.61
CA GLY A 366 0.99 -32.64 -10.59
C GLY A 366 2.33 -32.07 -10.11
N LEU A 367 3.31 -31.89 -11.01
CA LEU A 367 4.63 -31.31 -10.71
C LEU A 367 4.70 -29.81 -11.01
N THR A 368 3.69 -29.24 -11.59
CA THR A 368 3.58 -27.81 -11.89
C THR A 368 2.52 -27.15 -11.03
N SER A 369 2.61 -25.85 -10.88
CA SER A 369 1.58 -25.05 -10.21
C SER A 369 1.24 -23.83 -11.06
N THR A 370 0.06 -23.30 -10.82
CA THR A 370 -0.36 -22.01 -11.31
C THR A 370 -0.88 -21.17 -10.16
N VAL A 371 -1.03 -19.87 -10.36
CA VAL A 371 -1.66 -18.94 -9.42
C VAL A 371 -2.61 -18.03 -10.19
N ILE A 372 -3.80 -17.79 -9.64
CA ILE A 372 -4.69 -16.77 -10.16
C ILE A 372 -4.27 -15.44 -9.51
N THR A 373 -3.93 -14.47 -10.35
CA THR A 373 -3.61 -13.10 -9.94
C THR A 373 -4.61 -12.11 -10.50
N GLN A 374 -4.44 -10.83 -10.19
CA GLN A 374 -5.43 -9.80 -10.44
C GLN A 374 -4.80 -8.43 -10.64
N ALA A 375 -5.51 -7.54 -11.31
CA ALA A 375 -5.27 -6.11 -11.29
C ALA A 375 -6.59 -5.35 -11.19
N ALA A 376 -6.51 -4.13 -10.66
CA ALA A 376 -7.61 -3.18 -10.67
C ALA A 376 -7.16 -1.92 -11.39
N TYR A 377 -8.08 -1.33 -12.15
CA TYR A 377 -7.91 -0.06 -12.81
C TYR A 377 -8.91 0.95 -12.25
N VAL A 378 -8.47 2.16 -11.98
CA VAL A 378 -9.32 3.25 -11.51
C VAL A 378 -8.99 4.52 -12.30
N ARG A 379 -10.03 5.13 -12.91
CA ARG A 379 -9.94 6.47 -13.48
C ARG A 379 -10.77 7.47 -12.67
N LEU A 380 -10.14 8.58 -12.34
CA LEU A 380 -10.76 9.70 -11.64
C LEU A 380 -10.77 10.92 -12.58
N GLY A 381 -11.97 11.31 -13.01
CA GLY A 381 -12.14 12.31 -14.06
C GLY A 381 -11.50 11.88 -15.38
N THR A 382 -11.09 12.86 -16.16
CA THR A 382 -10.18 12.70 -17.31
C THR A 382 -8.71 12.95 -16.90
N GLN A 383 -8.49 13.25 -15.61
CA GLN A 383 -7.21 13.74 -15.10
C GLN A 383 -6.29 12.63 -14.60
N ALA A 384 -6.82 11.59 -13.92
CA ALA A 384 -5.98 10.60 -13.27
C ALA A 384 -6.38 9.16 -13.62
N GLN A 385 -5.37 8.31 -13.89
CA GLN A 385 -5.51 6.86 -14.07
C GLN A 385 -4.53 6.14 -13.14
N ILE A 386 -5.03 5.14 -12.42
CA ILE A 386 -4.33 4.38 -11.40
C ILE A 386 -4.51 2.90 -11.68
N VAL A 387 -3.43 2.13 -11.67
CA VAL A 387 -3.44 0.66 -11.80
C VAL A 387 -2.83 0.02 -10.58
N ALA A 388 -3.48 -0.99 -10.03
CA ALA A 388 -2.89 -1.90 -9.05
C ALA A 388 -2.14 -3.02 -9.79
N PHE A 389 -0.85 -3.22 -9.48
CA PHE A 389 0.02 -4.22 -10.10
C PHE A 389 0.39 -5.31 -9.07
N PRO A 390 0.28 -6.61 -9.40
CA PRO A 390 0.31 -7.70 -8.43
C PRO A 390 1.72 -8.15 -8.00
N GLY A 391 2.68 -7.25 -7.93
CA GLY A 391 4.06 -7.57 -7.53
C GLY A 391 5.04 -6.45 -7.82
N GLU A 392 6.29 -6.83 -8.07
CA GLU A 392 7.43 -5.95 -8.26
C GLU A 392 7.73 -5.79 -9.75
N SER A 393 6.99 -4.88 -10.41
CA SER A 393 7.20 -4.60 -11.83
C SER A 393 8.59 -4.00 -12.06
N LEU A 394 9.36 -4.58 -12.99
CA LEU A 394 10.55 -3.91 -13.53
C LEU A 394 10.12 -2.73 -14.42
N THR A 395 11.00 -1.74 -14.58
CA THR A 395 10.72 -0.52 -15.35
C THR A 395 10.27 -0.81 -16.80
N ARG A 396 10.88 -1.78 -17.47
CA ARG A 396 10.51 -2.18 -18.84
C ARG A 396 9.18 -2.94 -18.92
N CYS A 397 8.65 -3.42 -17.81
CA CYS A 397 7.31 -3.98 -17.72
C CYS A 397 6.27 -2.89 -17.38
N GLY A 398 6.54 -2.06 -16.36
CA GLY A 398 5.58 -1.10 -15.82
C GLY A 398 5.41 0.20 -16.62
N LEU A 399 6.49 0.74 -17.22
CA LEU A 399 6.38 1.97 -18.03
C LEU A 399 5.45 1.82 -19.25
N PRO A 400 5.47 0.71 -20.01
CA PRO A 400 4.48 0.49 -21.08
C PRO A 400 3.02 0.50 -20.59
N ILE A 401 2.75 0.10 -19.33
CA ILE A 401 1.42 0.21 -18.73
C ILE A 401 1.04 1.70 -18.55
N LYS A 402 1.98 2.51 -18.02
CA LYS A 402 1.75 3.98 -17.93
C LYS A 402 1.58 4.62 -19.31
N ASP A 403 2.29 4.16 -20.32
CA ASP A 403 2.19 4.67 -21.69
C ASP A 403 0.82 4.37 -22.33
N ALA A 404 0.20 3.26 -21.98
CA ALA A 404 -1.16 2.91 -22.45
C ALA A 404 -2.25 3.79 -21.83
N MET A 405 -2.02 4.38 -20.67
CA MET A 405 -2.96 5.32 -20.05
C MET A 405 -3.02 6.63 -20.84
N THR A 406 -4.20 7.24 -20.92
CA THR A 406 -4.45 8.49 -21.66
C THR A 406 -4.48 9.73 -20.77
N ALA A 407 -4.79 9.58 -19.48
CA ALA A 407 -4.81 10.69 -18.53
C ALA A 407 -3.42 11.32 -18.35
N PRO A 408 -3.34 12.64 -18.05
CA PRO A 408 -2.05 13.31 -17.80
C PRO A 408 -1.35 12.87 -16.51
N TYR A 409 -2.11 12.40 -15.49
CA TYR A 409 -1.56 11.95 -14.21
C TYR A 409 -1.78 10.44 -14.07
N LYS A 410 -0.69 9.70 -13.90
CA LYS A 410 -0.68 8.24 -14.00
C LYS A 410 0.06 7.63 -12.83
N ALA A 411 -0.51 6.59 -12.21
CA ALA A 411 0.16 5.79 -11.19
C ALA A 411 0.01 4.29 -11.48
N VAL A 412 1.11 3.55 -11.33
CA VAL A 412 1.10 2.10 -11.20
C VAL A 412 1.52 1.80 -9.77
N LEU A 413 0.64 1.16 -9.01
CA LEU A 413 0.86 0.80 -7.61
C LEU A 413 1.43 -0.61 -7.54
N GLY A 414 2.68 -0.75 -7.14
CA GLY A 414 3.33 -2.05 -6.98
C GLY A 414 2.89 -2.80 -5.72
N ASN A 415 3.04 -4.12 -5.72
CA ASN A 415 2.59 -5.01 -4.64
C ASN A 415 1.14 -4.72 -4.20
N ALA A 416 0.28 -4.45 -5.17
CA ALA A 416 -1.12 -4.09 -4.98
C ALA A 416 -2.05 -5.14 -5.57
N GLY A 417 -2.96 -5.67 -4.74
CA GLY A 417 -3.77 -6.84 -5.03
C GLY A 417 -3.08 -8.13 -4.65
N ASP A 418 -1.87 -8.36 -5.14
CA ASP A 418 -0.98 -9.47 -4.79
C ASP A 418 0.47 -8.96 -4.63
N ALA A 419 1.38 -9.82 -4.14
CA ALA A 419 2.80 -9.54 -4.01
C ALA A 419 3.60 -10.77 -4.49
N LEU A 420 3.57 -11.04 -5.81
CA LEU A 420 4.04 -12.30 -6.42
C LEU A 420 5.55 -12.28 -6.79
N GLY A 421 6.33 -11.34 -6.25
CA GLY A 421 7.75 -11.17 -6.57
C GLY A 421 7.96 -10.38 -7.86
N TYR A 422 9.11 -10.60 -8.51
CA TYR A 422 9.53 -9.79 -9.66
C TYR A 422 8.86 -10.18 -10.96
N PHE A 423 8.53 -9.17 -11.75
CA PHE A 423 7.99 -9.28 -13.11
C PHE A 423 9.03 -8.80 -14.11
N VAL A 424 9.89 -9.73 -14.54
CA VAL A 424 10.99 -9.49 -15.48
C VAL A 424 10.50 -9.71 -16.89
N PRO A 425 10.63 -8.74 -17.84
CA PRO A 425 10.28 -8.94 -19.24
C PRO A 425 11.00 -10.15 -19.86
N SER A 426 10.32 -10.94 -20.69
CA SER A 426 10.88 -12.18 -21.23
C SER A 426 12.11 -11.97 -22.13
N ASP A 427 12.23 -10.83 -22.78
CA ASP A 427 13.41 -10.48 -23.61
C ASP A 427 14.64 -10.07 -22.77
N GLU A 428 14.47 -9.92 -21.45
CA GLU A 428 15.53 -9.65 -20.46
C GLU A 428 15.77 -10.83 -19.52
N TRP A 429 15.06 -11.94 -19.74
CA TRP A 429 15.13 -13.11 -18.87
C TRP A 429 16.49 -13.81 -18.96
N MET A 430 17.15 -14.03 -17.81
CA MET A 430 18.43 -14.72 -17.68
C MET A 430 19.54 -14.14 -18.57
N THR A 431 19.63 -12.82 -18.65
CA THR A 431 20.66 -12.09 -19.42
C THR A 431 21.93 -11.83 -18.64
N GLY A 432 21.98 -12.17 -17.36
CA GLY A 432 23.10 -11.93 -16.45
C GLY A 432 23.13 -10.52 -15.86
N LEU A 433 22.11 -9.70 -16.11
CA LEU A 433 21.96 -8.39 -15.46
C LEU A 433 21.59 -8.58 -13.99
N ASN A 434 22.24 -7.84 -13.10
CA ASN A 434 22.09 -7.97 -11.65
C ASN A 434 22.23 -9.43 -11.17
N ASP A 435 23.13 -10.20 -11.81
CA ASP A 435 23.39 -11.63 -11.56
C ASP A 435 22.10 -12.51 -11.62
N ASP A 436 21.12 -12.14 -12.46
CA ASP A 436 19.81 -12.79 -12.61
C ASP A 436 19.04 -12.91 -11.28
N TYR A 437 19.23 -11.93 -10.38
CA TYR A 437 18.63 -11.94 -9.04
C TYR A 437 17.10 -11.88 -9.11
N GLU A 438 16.55 -10.94 -9.88
CA GLU A 438 15.11 -10.74 -10.01
C GLU A 438 14.43 -11.97 -10.61
N GLU A 439 15.07 -12.64 -11.56
CA GLU A 439 14.60 -13.90 -12.16
C GLU A 439 14.52 -15.02 -11.12
N GLY A 440 15.49 -15.06 -10.20
CA GLY A 440 15.51 -16.02 -9.08
C GLY A 440 14.34 -15.87 -8.10
N VAL A 441 13.72 -14.68 -8.06
CA VAL A 441 12.58 -14.34 -7.18
C VAL A 441 11.33 -14.02 -7.99
N SER A 442 11.27 -14.41 -9.25
CA SER A 442 10.10 -14.34 -10.13
C SER A 442 9.37 -15.69 -10.19
N LEU A 443 8.10 -15.71 -10.52
CA LEU A 443 7.34 -16.92 -10.78
C LEU A 443 7.78 -17.64 -12.07
N GLY A 444 8.29 -16.90 -13.09
CA GLY A 444 8.76 -17.46 -14.35
C GLY A 444 8.90 -16.43 -15.45
N GLU A 445 9.46 -16.87 -16.59
CA GLU A 445 9.85 -16.05 -17.73
C GLU A 445 8.69 -15.24 -18.35
N THR A 446 7.49 -15.83 -18.40
CA THR A 446 6.36 -15.25 -19.17
C THR A 446 5.45 -14.35 -18.33
N VAL A 447 5.63 -14.31 -17.01
CA VAL A 447 4.65 -13.67 -16.10
C VAL A 447 4.55 -12.16 -16.29
N ALA A 448 5.68 -11.49 -16.59
CA ALA A 448 5.70 -10.05 -16.80
C ALA A 448 4.96 -9.64 -18.07
N ASP A 449 5.22 -10.31 -19.19
CA ASP A 449 4.56 -9.98 -20.46
C ASP A 449 3.07 -10.27 -20.41
N THR A 450 2.67 -11.42 -19.85
CA THR A 450 1.25 -11.77 -19.66
C THR A 450 0.54 -10.71 -18.82
N THR A 451 1.10 -10.37 -17.65
CA THR A 451 0.49 -9.38 -16.74
C THR A 451 0.41 -7.99 -17.35
N ARG A 452 1.48 -7.54 -18.02
CA ARG A 452 1.48 -6.26 -18.74
C ARG A 452 0.38 -6.21 -19.80
N ASP A 453 0.26 -7.27 -20.60
CA ASP A 453 -0.68 -7.30 -21.73
C ASP A 453 -2.14 -7.36 -21.25
N GLU A 454 -2.45 -8.13 -20.19
CA GLU A 454 -3.78 -8.15 -19.54
C GLU A 454 -4.16 -6.77 -18.98
N ILE A 455 -3.23 -6.10 -18.28
CA ILE A 455 -3.48 -4.75 -17.74
C ILE A 455 -3.66 -3.72 -18.87
N ILE A 456 -2.86 -3.77 -19.92
CA ILE A 456 -3.00 -2.87 -21.08
C ILE A 456 -4.33 -3.12 -21.79
N GLN A 457 -4.78 -4.37 -21.88
CA GLN A 457 -6.11 -4.68 -22.43
C GLN A 457 -7.20 -4.02 -21.58
N MET A 458 -7.18 -4.19 -20.27
CA MET A 458 -8.14 -3.58 -19.34
C MET A 458 -8.17 -2.04 -19.48
N ILE A 459 -7.00 -1.37 -19.56
CA ILE A 459 -6.92 0.08 -19.77
C ILE A 459 -7.60 0.48 -21.10
N ASN A 460 -7.40 -0.30 -22.18
CA ASN A 460 -7.92 0.01 -23.50
C ASN A 460 -9.45 -0.23 -23.62
N GLU A 461 -10.07 -0.92 -22.67
CA GLU A 461 -11.52 -1.12 -22.60
C GLU A 461 -12.25 0.11 -22.02
N ASP A 462 -11.54 1.01 -21.32
CA ASP A 462 -12.08 2.30 -20.89
C ASP A 462 -12.12 3.29 -22.06
N PRO A 463 -13.30 3.78 -22.45
CA PRO A 463 -13.43 4.68 -23.59
C PRO A 463 -12.86 6.09 -23.35
N GLY A 464 -12.44 6.42 -22.13
CA GLY A 464 -11.84 7.72 -21.76
C GLY A 464 -12.86 8.76 -21.30
#